data_0a48315031f3b6aa243dcecabf9ab844
#
_entry.id   0a48315031f3b6aa243dcecabf9ab844
#
_cell.length_a   1.000
_cell.length_b   1.000
_cell.length_c   1.000
_cell.angle_alpha   90.00
_cell.angle_beta   90.00
_cell.angle_gamma   90.00
#
_symmetry.space_group_name_H-M   'P 1'
#
loop_
_entity.id
_entity.type
_entity.pdbx_description
1 polymer ?
#
loop_
_entity_poly.entity_id
_entity_poly.type
_entity_poly.pdbx_seq_one_letter_code
_entity_poly.pdbx_strand_id
1 'polypeptide(L)'
;NDLAFHAEYEGYMLVSKNFSIDRLEFTEEGYLLNIPMSKIKPGTFVLENIFFEVNRYELQSSSIVELEKVFKMLELNKEIQIEISGHTDNDGNDDDNMKLSENRAKSVVDWLVNKGISSSRLSYKGFGEIRPIVENSSKENKAKNRRTELTIK
;
A
#
# COMPACT_ATOMS: atom_id res chain seq x y z
N ASN A 1 -21.21 -13.77 15.37
CA ASN A 1 -20.22 -14.41 14.48
C ASN A 1 -19.68 -13.38 13.52
N ASP A 2 -18.39 -13.04 13.66
CA ASP A 2 -17.73 -12.13 12.76
C ASP A 2 -17.24 -12.91 11.52
N LEU A 3 -17.58 -12.38 10.36
CA LEU A 3 -17.16 -12.89 9.06
C LEU A 3 -16.24 -11.87 8.39
N ALA A 4 -15.27 -12.36 7.62
CA ALA A 4 -14.47 -11.53 6.75
C ALA A 4 -14.92 -11.71 5.31
N PHE A 5 -15.02 -10.63 4.55
CA PHE A 5 -15.23 -10.71 3.12
C PHE A 5 -14.14 -9.95 2.36
N HIS A 6 -14.02 -10.34 1.13
CA HIS A 6 -13.10 -9.77 0.17
C HIS A 6 -13.84 -9.53 -1.14
N ALA A 7 -13.81 -8.29 -1.64
CA ALA A 7 -14.46 -7.93 -2.88
C ALA A 7 -13.44 -7.38 -3.87
N GLU A 8 -13.44 -7.93 -5.07
CA GLU A 8 -12.58 -7.55 -6.19
C GLU A 8 -13.43 -7.32 -7.42
N TYR A 9 -13.18 -6.24 -8.13
CA TYR A 9 -13.80 -5.98 -9.43
C TYR A 9 -12.86 -5.13 -10.29
N GLU A 10 -12.81 -5.43 -11.58
CA GLU A 10 -11.98 -4.68 -12.54
C GLU A 10 -12.36 -3.20 -12.55
N GLY A 11 -11.36 -2.32 -12.49
CA GLY A 11 -11.57 -0.87 -12.42
C GLY A 11 -11.89 -0.33 -11.03
N TYR A 12 -11.92 -1.18 -9.99
CA TYR A 12 -12.21 -0.78 -8.62
C TYR A 12 -11.09 -1.16 -7.65
N MET A 13 -10.96 -0.34 -6.59
CA MET A 13 -10.07 -0.65 -5.47
C MET A 13 -10.60 -1.86 -4.72
N LEU A 14 -9.69 -2.75 -4.34
CA LEU A 14 -9.99 -3.92 -3.55
C LEU A 14 -10.52 -3.51 -2.18
N VAL A 15 -11.58 -4.16 -1.72
CA VAL A 15 -12.19 -3.96 -0.41
C VAL A 15 -12.10 -5.25 0.41
N SER A 16 -11.53 -5.14 1.63
CA SER A 16 -11.51 -6.22 2.61
C SER A 16 -12.02 -5.67 3.94
N LYS A 17 -13.08 -6.25 4.46
CA LYS A 17 -13.70 -5.83 5.73
C LYS A 17 -14.20 -7.01 6.54
N ASN A 18 -14.18 -6.84 7.86
CA ASN A 18 -14.88 -7.72 8.78
C ASN A 18 -16.28 -7.16 9.04
N PHE A 19 -17.27 -8.04 9.17
CA PHE A 19 -18.64 -7.68 9.50
C PHE A 19 -19.27 -8.73 10.41
N SER A 20 -20.26 -8.31 11.19
CA SER A 20 -21.07 -9.21 12.01
C SER A 20 -22.41 -9.47 11.31
N ILE A 21 -22.80 -10.75 11.24
CA ILE A 21 -24.09 -11.17 10.65
C ILE A 21 -25.28 -10.50 11.36
N ASP A 22 -25.15 -10.22 12.66
CA ASP A 22 -26.20 -9.59 13.47
C ASP A 22 -26.59 -8.16 13.01
N ARG A 23 -25.80 -7.58 12.10
CA ARG A 23 -26.00 -6.25 11.53
C ARG A 23 -26.46 -6.26 10.07
N LEU A 24 -26.69 -7.44 9.51
CA LEU A 24 -27.15 -7.57 8.12
C LEU A 24 -28.69 -7.61 8.07
N GLU A 25 -29.23 -7.00 7.03
CA GLU A 25 -30.65 -7.13 6.73
C GLU A 25 -30.92 -8.52 6.15
N PHE A 26 -31.87 -9.23 6.78
CA PHE A 26 -32.33 -10.52 6.28
C PHE A 26 -33.43 -10.30 5.24
N THR A 27 -33.29 -10.94 4.10
CA THR A 27 -34.30 -10.97 3.05
C THR A 27 -34.78 -12.42 2.82
N GLU A 28 -35.85 -12.62 2.06
CA GLU A 28 -36.33 -13.96 1.68
C GLU A 28 -35.27 -14.76 0.89
N GLU A 29 -34.35 -14.05 0.23
CA GLU A 29 -33.23 -14.64 -0.54
C GLU A 29 -31.96 -14.82 0.29
N GLY A 30 -31.92 -14.35 1.54
CA GLY A 30 -30.79 -14.39 2.45
C GLY A 30 -30.36 -13.02 2.99
N TYR A 31 -29.11 -12.90 3.39
CA TYR A 31 -28.55 -11.65 3.89
C TYR A 31 -28.06 -10.76 2.74
N LEU A 32 -28.49 -9.50 2.72
CA LEU A 32 -27.99 -8.51 1.77
C LEU A 32 -26.80 -7.77 2.36
N LEU A 33 -25.65 -7.82 1.68
CA LEU A 33 -24.47 -7.05 2.01
C LEU A 33 -24.13 -6.08 0.89
N ASN A 34 -24.35 -4.78 1.11
CA ASN A 34 -23.93 -3.75 0.17
C ASN A 34 -22.45 -3.41 0.41
N ILE A 35 -21.61 -3.65 -0.59
CA ILE A 35 -20.18 -3.36 -0.55
C ILE A 35 -19.88 -2.14 -1.42
N PRO A 36 -19.71 -0.95 -0.84
CA PRO A 36 -19.32 0.23 -1.61
C PRO A 36 -17.86 0.07 -2.07
N MET A 37 -17.63 0.00 -3.37
CA MET A 37 -16.32 -0.03 -3.98
C MET A 37 -15.99 1.31 -4.64
N SER A 38 -14.77 1.79 -4.45
CA SER A 38 -14.26 3.00 -5.09
C SER A 38 -13.59 2.66 -6.42
N LYS A 39 -13.93 3.39 -7.48
CA LYS A 39 -13.21 3.28 -8.76
C LYS A 39 -11.74 3.63 -8.59
N ILE A 40 -10.88 2.90 -9.27
CA ILE A 40 -9.47 3.23 -9.38
C ILE A 40 -9.34 4.56 -10.15
N LYS A 41 -8.60 5.49 -9.59
CA LYS A 41 -8.32 6.80 -10.20
C LYS A 41 -6.82 7.09 -10.06
N PRO A 42 -6.23 7.84 -11.02
CA PRO A 42 -4.90 8.39 -10.83
C PRO A 42 -4.79 9.15 -9.51
N GLY A 43 -3.68 8.96 -8.81
CA GLY A 43 -3.46 9.59 -7.51
C GLY A 43 -2.43 8.86 -6.67
N THR A 44 -2.06 9.49 -5.55
CA THR A 44 -1.07 8.95 -4.60
C THR A 44 -1.76 8.49 -3.32
N PHE A 45 -1.42 7.30 -2.88
CA PHE A 45 -1.98 6.64 -1.70
C PHE A 45 -0.85 6.17 -0.79
N VAL A 46 -1.01 6.34 0.51
CA VAL A 46 -0.09 5.75 1.50
C VAL A 46 -0.40 4.26 1.64
N LEU A 47 0.63 3.42 1.55
CA LEU A 47 0.56 2.00 1.89
C LEU A 47 0.82 1.86 3.39
N GLU A 48 -0.26 1.76 4.19
CA GLU A 48 -0.18 1.90 5.64
C GLU A 48 0.57 0.77 6.36
N ASN A 49 0.58 -0.43 5.79
CA ASN A 49 1.11 -1.63 6.46
C ASN A 49 2.37 -2.18 5.77
N ILE A 50 3.22 -1.31 5.27
CA ILE A 50 4.54 -1.68 4.74
C ILE A 50 5.60 -1.40 5.80
N PHE A 51 6.17 -2.45 6.35
CA PHE A 51 7.12 -2.39 7.46
C PHE A 51 8.51 -2.86 7.05
N PHE A 52 9.51 -2.16 7.57
CA PHE A 52 10.92 -2.49 7.44
C PHE A 52 11.57 -2.43 8.83
N GLU A 53 12.64 -3.19 9.02
CA GLU A 53 13.48 -3.02 10.20
C GLU A 53 14.22 -1.67 10.17
N VAL A 54 14.67 -1.21 11.32
CA VAL A 54 15.42 0.06 11.44
C VAL A 54 16.69 -0.03 10.56
N ASN A 55 16.87 0.98 9.72
CA ASN A 55 17.98 1.08 8.76
C ASN A 55 18.08 -0.11 7.78
N ARG A 56 16.98 -0.82 7.54
CA ARG A 56 16.90 -1.92 6.60
C ARG A 56 15.83 -1.67 5.54
N TYR A 57 15.91 -2.42 4.45
CA TYR A 57 14.99 -2.37 3.31
C TYR A 57 14.38 -3.73 2.98
N GLU A 58 14.68 -4.77 3.76
CA GLU A 58 14.02 -6.06 3.66
C GLU A 58 12.58 -5.94 4.16
N LEU A 59 11.65 -6.41 3.36
CA LEU A 59 10.22 -6.43 3.69
C LEU A 59 9.95 -7.41 4.83
N GLN A 60 9.25 -6.94 5.85
CA GLN A 60 8.77 -7.82 6.91
C GLN A 60 7.59 -8.67 6.42
N SER A 61 7.43 -9.87 6.99
CA SER A 61 6.32 -10.78 6.66
C SER A 61 4.93 -10.14 6.88
N SER A 62 4.81 -9.23 7.84
CA SER A 62 3.59 -8.47 8.10
C SER A 62 3.16 -7.56 6.94
N SER A 63 4.11 -7.16 6.07
CA SER A 63 3.82 -6.34 4.89
C SER A 63 3.16 -7.11 3.75
N ILE A 64 3.26 -8.43 3.76
CA ILE A 64 2.79 -9.28 2.64
C ILE A 64 1.30 -9.11 2.38
N VAL A 65 0.49 -8.97 3.43
CA VAL A 65 -0.96 -8.81 3.28
C VAL A 65 -1.31 -7.53 2.48
N GLU A 66 -0.59 -6.44 2.73
CA GLU A 66 -0.79 -5.18 2.00
C GLU A 66 -0.29 -5.30 0.55
N LEU A 67 0.86 -5.93 0.37
CA LEU A 67 1.44 -6.15 -0.96
C LEU A 67 0.58 -7.07 -1.83
N GLU A 68 -0.05 -8.10 -1.26
CA GLU A 68 -1.00 -8.96 -1.98
C GLU A 68 -2.22 -8.18 -2.49
N LYS A 69 -2.70 -7.16 -1.77
CA LYS A 69 -3.77 -6.29 -2.25
C LYS A 69 -3.33 -5.48 -3.47
N VAL A 70 -2.12 -4.92 -3.41
CA VAL A 70 -1.53 -4.19 -4.56
C VAL A 70 -1.34 -5.12 -5.75
N PHE A 71 -0.81 -6.32 -5.51
CA PHE A 71 -0.63 -7.33 -6.55
C PHE A 71 -1.95 -7.68 -7.25
N LYS A 72 -3.00 -7.99 -6.49
CA LYS A 72 -4.33 -8.32 -7.05
C LYS A 72 -4.94 -7.16 -7.82
N MET A 73 -4.83 -5.95 -7.31
CA MET A 73 -5.27 -4.75 -8.03
C MET A 73 -4.58 -4.65 -9.40
N LEU A 74 -3.26 -4.87 -9.47
CA LEU A 74 -2.49 -4.82 -10.71
C LEU A 74 -2.75 -6.03 -11.62
N GLU A 75 -3.05 -7.19 -11.06
CA GLU A 75 -3.39 -8.40 -11.80
C GLU A 75 -4.73 -8.25 -12.52
N LEU A 76 -5.73 -7.68 -11.87
CA LEU A 76 -7.05 -7.42 -12.44
C LEU A 76 -7.06 -6.26 -13.46
N ASN A 77 -6.16 -5.28 -13.28
CA ASN A 77 -6.14 -4.05 -14.07
C ASN A 77 -4.82 -3.93 -14.84
N LYS A 78 -4.73 -4.60 -15.98
CA LYS A 78 -3.47 -4.76 -16.76
C LYS A 78 -2.90 -3.45 -17.31
N GLU A 79 -3.76 -2.44 -17.51
CA GLU A 79 -3.37 -1.13 -18.06
C GLU A 79 -2.75 -0.18 -17.02
N ILE A 80 -2.94 -0.47 -15.72
CA ILE A 80 -2.46 0.39 -14.66
C ILE A 80 -0.93 0.31 -14.55
N GLN A 81 -0.31 1.48 -14.51
CA GLN A 81 1.09 1.67 -14.16
C GLN A 81 1.18 2.36 -12.81
N ILE A 82 2.15 1.97 -12.00
CA ILE A 82 2.36 2.55 -10.68
C ILE A 82 3.80 3.00 -10.45
N GLU A 83 3.95 3.96 -9.54
CA GLU A 83 5.22 4.33 -8.96
C GLU A 83 5.15 4.10 -7.44
N ILE A 84 6.16 3.42 -6.90
CA ILE A 84 6.34 3.26 -5.47
C ILE A 84 7.33 4.30 -4.98
N SER A 85 6.95 5.09 -3.98
CA SER A 85 7.78 6.13 -3.39
C SER A 85 8.11 5.82 -1.94
N GLY A 86 9.40 5.88 -1.58
CA GLY A 86 9.88 5.70 -0.22
C GLY A 86 10.21 7.03 0.44
N HIS A 87 9.91 7.13 1.73
CA HIS A 87 10.16 8.33 2.55
C HIS A 87 10.76 7.95 3.90
N THR A 88 11.57 8.83 4.45
CA THR A 88 12.11 8.75 5.81
C THR A 88 11.64 9.92 6.66
N ASP A 89 11.91 9.89 7.95
CA ASP A 89 11.97 11.09 8.78
C ASP A 89 13.34 11.77 8.63
N ASN A 90 13.59 12.80 9.43
CA ASN A 90 14.82 13.58 9.42
C ASN A 90 15.90 13.06 10.38
N ASP A 91 15.80 11.83 10.85
CA ASP A 91 16.87 11.22 11.64
C ASP A 91 17.94 10.65 10.70
N GLY A 92 19.21 11.03 10.95
CA GLY A 92 20.34 10.52 10.20
C GLY A 92 20.88 11.52 9.16
N ASN A 93 21.54 10.96 8.15
CA ASN A 93 22.18 11.72 7.08
C ASN A 93 21.29 11.74 5.84
N ASP A 94 21.18 12.87 5.15
CA ASP A 94 20.32 13.07 3.99
C ASP A 94 20.60 12.07 2.86
N ASP A 95 21.89 11.81 2.57
CA ASP A 95 22.29 10.87 1.51
C ASP A 95 21.93 9.43 1.88
N ASP A 96 22.08 9.05 3.15
CA ASP A 96 21.71 7.73 3.65
C ASP A 96 20.18 7.57 3.65
N ASN A 97 19.44 8.61 4.05
CA ASN A 97 17.98 8.64 4.00
C ASN A 97 17.47 8.52 2.55
N MET A 98 18.12 9.20 1.62
CA MET A 98 17.80 9.10 0.19
C MET A 98 17.98 7.66 -0.31
N LYS A 99 19.13 7.05 -0.08
CA LYS A 99 19.43 5.66 -0.48
C LYS A 99 18.51 4.65 0.22
N LEU A 100 18.25 4.82 1.53
CA LEU A 100 17.38 3.93 2.28
C LEU A 100 15.95 3.96 1.75
N SER A 101 15.41 5.13 1.48
CA SER A 101 14.07 5.30 0.93
C SER A 101 13.95 4.70 -0.48
N GLU A 102 14.96 4.89 -1.33
CA GLU A 102 15.01 4.31 -2.67
C GLU A 102 15.06 2.77 -2.61
N ASN A 103 15.93 2.21 -1.77
CA ASN A 103 16.03 0.75 -1.60
C ASN A 103 14.74 0.14 -1.06
N ARG A 104 14.02 0.82 -0.16
CA ARG A 104 12.72 0.39 0.34
C ARG A 104 11.65 0.37 -0.76
N ALA A 105 11.58 1.42 -1.55
CA ALA A 105 10.68 1.48 -2.70
C ALA A 105 11.01 0.38 -3.72
N LYS A 106 12.30 0.16 -3.98
CA LYS A 106 12.79 -0.91 -4.86
C LYS A 106 12.39 -2.29 -4.35
N SER A 107 12.50 -2.57 -3.06
CA SER A 107 12.14 -3.88 -2.48
C SER A 107 10.65 -4.21 -2.71
N VAL A 108 9.76 -3.21 -2.65
CA VAL A 108 8.34 -3.39 -2.98
C VAL A 108 8.16 -3.73 -4.46
N VAL A 109 8.83 -2.99 -5.35
CA VAL A 109 8.76 -3.26 -6.79
C VAL A 109 9.33 -4.64 -7.13
N ASP A 110 10.48 -5.01 -6.57
CA ASP A 110 11.09 -6.32 -6.77
C ASP A 110 10.15 -7.46 -6.33
N TRP A 111 9.45 -7.27 -5.21
CA TRP A 111 8.45 -8.23 -4.75
C TRP A 111 7.29 -8.40 -5.75
N LEU A 112 6.75 -7.29 -6.28
CA LEU A 112 5.68 -7.32 -7.28
C LEU A 112 6.16 -7.98 -8.60
N VAL A 113 7.38 -7.70 -9.03
CA VAL A 113 7.98 -8.34 -10.22
C VAL A 113 8.12 -9.85 -10.00
N ASN A 114 8.60 -10.28 -8.83
CA ASN A 114 8.73 -11.69 -8.48
C ASN A 114 7.38 -12.42 -8.42
N LYS A 115 6.29 -11.69 -8.16
CA LYS A 115 4.91 -12.21 -8.23
C LYS A 115 4.36 -12.27 -9.67
N GLY A 116 5.05 -11.70 -10.64
CA GLY A 116 4.67 -11.78 -12.06
C GLY A 116 4.12 -10.50 -12.68
N ILE A 117 4.14 -9.36 -11.95
CA ILE A 117 3.81 -8.07 -12.55
C ILE A 117 4.95 -7.62 -13.46
N SER A 118 4.63 -7.21 -14.69
CA SER A 118 5.63 -6.72 -15.64
C SER A 118 6.37 -5.49 -15.08
N SER A 119 7.71 -5.52 -15.12
CA SER A 119 8.55 -4.40 -14.71
C SER A 119 8.28 -3.11 -15.48
N SER A 120 7.78 -3.20 -16.72
CA SER A 120 7.40 -2.02 -17.53
C SER A 120 6.23 -1.23 -16.96
N ARG A 121 5.46 -1.82 -16.04
CA ARG A 121 4.33 -1.20 -15.36
C ARG A 121 4.70 -0.58 -14.02
N LEU A 122 5.93 -0.80 -13.55
CA LEU A 122 6.38 -0.47 -12.22
C LEU A 122 7.56 0.50 -12.28
N SER A 123 7.55 1.50 -11.42
CA SER A 123 8.69 2.36 -11.18
C SER A 123 8.84 2.60 -9.67
N TYR A 124 10.02 3.01 -9.23
CA TYR A 124 10.28 3.34 -7.84
C TYR A 124 11.11 4.60 -7.70
N LYS A 125 10.97 5.28 -6.56
CA LYS A 125 11.74 6.47 -6.25
C LYS A 125 11.91 6.64 -4.73
N GLY A 126 13.11 7.03 -4.30
CA GLY A 126 13.38 7.51 -2.96
C GLY A 126 13.25 9.02 -2.88
N PHE A 127 12.70 9.52 -1.79
CA PHE A 127 12.62 10.93 -1.47
C PHE A 127 13.34 11.29 -0.17
N GLY A 128 13.92 10.30 0.53
CA GLY A 128 14.52 10.56 1.84
C GLY A 128 13.54 11.34 2.72
N GLU A 129 14.03 12.37 3.38
CA GLU A 129 13.28 13.24 4.27
C GLU A 129 12.69 14.50 3.61
N ILE A 130 12.97 14.74 2.32
CA ILE A 130 12.64 16.01 1.65
C ILE A 130 11.16 16.25 1.38
N ARG A 131 10.31 15.26 1.63
CA ARG A 131 8.84 15.35 1.44
C ARG A 131 8.09 14.91 2.70
N PRO A 132 8.22 15.62 3.83
CA PRO A 132 7.46 15.29 5.02
C PRO A 132 5.97 15.62 4.82
N ILE A 133 5.08 14.78 5.38
CA ILE A 133 3.62 15.05 5.42
C ILE A 133 3.21 15.75 6.71
N VAL A 134 4.05 15.69 7.73
CA VAL A 134 3.92 16.40 9.00
C VAL A 134 5.31 16.87 9.47
N GLU A 135 5.36 17.85 10.35
CA GLU A 135 6.63 18.26 10.96
C GLU A 135 7.29 17.13 11.72
N ASN A 136 8.62 17.02 11.62
CA ASN A 136 9.41 15.99 12.34
C ASN A 136 9.63 16.33 13.84
N SER A 137 8.61 16.84 14.53
CA SER A 137 8.66 17.41 15.87
C SER A 137 8.44 16.39 16.99
N SER A 138 7.88 15.23 16.69
CA SER A 138 7.62 14.16 17.66
C SER A 138 7.89 12.78 17.08
N LYS A 139 7.99 11.76 17.93
CA LYS A 139 8.17 10.36 17.49
C LYS A 139 6.99 9.89 16.64
N GLU A 140 5.77 10.30 16.97
CA GLU A 140 4.54 9.98 16.25
C GLU A 140 4.55 10.62 14.86
N ASN A 141 4.97 11.87 14.76
CA ASN A 141 5.09 12.58 13.49
C ASN A 141 6.18 11.98 12.61
N LYS A 142 7.35 11.68 13.16
CA LYS A 142 8.42 10.98 12.46
C LYS A 142 7.94 9.61 11.93
N ALA A 143 7.16 8.86 12.71
CA ALA A 143 6.59 7.60 12.27
C ALA A 143 5.66 7.77 11.06
N LYS A 144 4.89 8.85 10.97
CA LYS A 144 4.04 9.17 9.80
C LYS A 144 4.88 9.53 8.57
N ASN A 145 6.03 10.19 8.76
CA ASN A 145 6.93 10.53 7.67
C ASN A 145 7.66 9.31 7.10
N ARG A 146 7.97 8.30 7.93
CA ARG A 146 8.51 7.01 7.49
C ARG A 146 7.41 6.18 6.83
N ARG A 147 7.18 6.39 5.55
CA ARG A 147 6.09 5.78 4.81
C ARG A 147 6.50 5.31 3.42
N THR A 148 5.66 4.47 2.85
CA THR A 148 5.70 4.08 1.45
C THR A 148 4.41 4.58 0.78
N GLU A 149 4.53 5.22 -0.36
CA GLU A 149 3.40 5.68 -1.16
C GLU A 149 3.32 4.90 -2.47
N LEU A 150 2.10 4.72 -2.97
CA LEU A 150 1.78 4.19 -4.28
C LEU A 150 1.10 5.28 -5.11
N THR A 151 1.66 5.62 -6.25
CA THR A 151 1.05 6.55 -7.22
C THR A 151 0.55 5.76 -8.43
N ILE A 152 -0.74 5.87 -8.73
CA ILE A 152 -1.35 5.32 -9.95
C ILE A 152 -1.26 6.40 -11.05
N LYS A 153 -0.68 6.00 -12.19
CA LYS A 153 -0.46 6.86 -13.37
C LYS A 153 -1.57 6.72 -14.40
#